data_729e40d643cd896d6a5e22fd4016534f
#
_entry.id   729e40d643cd896d6a5e22fd4016534f
#
_cell.length_a   1.000
_cell.length_b   1.000
_cell.length_c   1.000
_cell.angle_alpha   90.00
_cell.angle_beta   90.00
_cell.angle_gamma   90.00
#
_symmetry.space_group_name_H-M   'P 1'
#
loop_
_entity.id
_entity.type
_entity.pdbx_description
1 polymer ?
#
loop_
_entity_poly.entity_id
_entity_poly.type
_entity_poly.pdbx_seq_one_letter_code
_entity_poly.pdbx_strand_id
1 'polypeptide(L)'
;MTSLRLALTELKRFSHGVLPKLVMLAVTLVPLLYGGVYLYSNWNPYGRVDNVSAALVQSDRGTTDESGKHVNTGEDVAKELKDAGNFDWQDVSTRQEAVDKVEKGELGFALVIPSDFSQKLLSTSRFQPDENGKTGEVDPQQAGLEIITNDANNYLLTNIVEK
;
A
#
# COMPACT_ATOMS: atom_id res chain seq x y z
N MET A 1 11.37 55.41 6.26
CA MET A 1 12.40 55.25 5.18
C MET A 1 13.80 54.89 5.71
N THR A 2 14.04 54.95 7.00
CA THR A 2 15.34 54.64 7.63
C THR A 2 15.65 53.11 7.71
N SER A 3 14.68 52.29 8.00
CA SER A 3 14.87 50.83 8.15
C SER A 3 15.32 50.12 6.86
N LEU A 4 14.77 50.50 5.70
CA LEU A 4 15.13 49.93 4.41
C LEU A 4 16.57 50.33 3.99
N ARG A 5 16.97 51.60 4.26
CA ARG A 5 18.32 52.04 4.00
C ARG A 5 19.34 51.36 4.91
N LEU A 6 18.97 51.12 6.16
CA LEU A 6 19.81 50.40 7.11
C LEU A 6 20.01 48.95 6.65
N ALA A 7 18.94 48.26 6.26
CA ALA A 7 19.00 46.91 5.74
C ALA A 7 19.89 46.80 4.47
N LEU A 8 19.78 47.77 3.56
CA LEU A 8 20.61 47.80 2.35
C LEU A 8 22.09 48.06 2.64
N THR A 9 22.39 48.92 3.64
CA THR A 9 23.79 49.19 4.07
C THR A 9 24.39 47.98 4.76
N GLU A 10 23.64 47.28 5.58
CA GLU A 10 24.10 46.04 6.20
C GLU A 10 24.30 44.92 5.14
N LEU A 11 23.40 44.78 4.20
CA LEU A 11 23.55 43.82 3.09
C LEU A 11 24.80 44.12 2.25
N LYS A 12 25.07 45.41 1.97
CA LYS A 12 26.27 45.84 1.26
C LYS A 12 27.55 45.57 2.06
N ARG A 13 27.50 45.72 3.40
CA ARG A 13 28.61 45.41 4.30
C ARG A 13 28.93 43.90 4.30
N PHE A 14 27.89 43.02 4.29
CA PHE A 14 28.05 41.58 4.16
C PHE A 14 28.59 41.16 2.79
N SER A 15 28.44 41.97 1.76
CA SER A 15 28.97 41.67 0.43
C SER A 15 30.48 41.97 0.27
N HIS A 16 31.09 42.69 1.24
CA HIS A 16 32.52 43.00 1.23
C HIS A 16 33.32 41.96 2.01
N GLY A 17 34.18 41.24 1.32
CA GLY A 17 35.04 40.20 1.89
C GLY A 17 34.62 38.77 1.48
N VAL A 18 35.57 37.86 1.58
CA VAL A 18 35.34 36.47 1.20
C VAL A 18 34.55 35.72 2.28
N LEU A 19 34.88 35.96 3.54
CA LEU A 19 34.27 35.27 4.69
C LEU A 19 32.74 35.51 4.82
N PRO A 20 32.24 36.76 4.76
CA PRO A 20 30.79 37.01 4.78
C PRO A 20 30.06 36.38 3.61
N LYS A 21 30.65 36.33 2.42
CA LYS A 21 30.04 35.66 1.25
C LYS A 21 29.93 34.14 1.45
N LEU A 22 30.95 33.53 2.03
CA LEU A 22 30.94 32.12 2.39
C LEU A 22 29.86 31.78 3.43
N VAL A 23 29.69 32.64 4.45
CA VAL A 23 28.65 32.50 5.46
C VAL A 23 27.26 32.63 4.82
N MET A 24 27.03 33.61 3.97
CA MET A 24 25.76 33.81 3.25
C MET A 24 25.45 32.60 2.34
N LEU A 25 26.46 32.09 1.63
CA LEU A 25 26.33 30.90 0.81
C LEU A 25 25.95 29.66 1.66
N ALA A 26 26.62 29.47 2.79
CA ALA A 26 26.32 28.33 3.68
C ALA A 26 24.91 28.41 4.28
N VAL A 27 24.51 29.62 4.79
CA VAL A 27 23.16 29.82 5.34
C VAL A 27 22.05 29.58 4.30
N THR A 28 22.31 29.89 3.03
CA THR A 28 21.36 29.64 1.93
C THR A 28 21.40 28.20 1.47
N LEU A 29 22.62 27.62 1.38
CA LEU A 29 22.82 26.28 0.81
C LEU A 29 22.30 25.17 1.75
N VAL A 30 22.48 25.31 3.07
CA VAL A 30 22.08 24.28 4.05
C VAL A 30 20.58 24.00 4.02
N PRO A 31 19.68 24.98 4.13
CA PRO A 31 18.22 24.72 4.01
C PRO A 31 17.84 24.19 2.63
N LEU A 32 18.50 24.64 1.58
CA LEU A 32 18.22 24.23 0.21
C LEU A 32 18.64 22.79 -0.04
N LEU A 33 19.80 22.37 0.48
CA LEU A 33 20.24 20.97 0.43
C LEU A 33 19.33 20.08 1.27
N TYR A 34 18.99 20.51 2.49
CA TYR A 34 18.09 19.74 3.35
C TYR A 34 16.71 19.58 2.71
N GLY A 35 16.12 20.67 2.23
CA GLY A 35 14.84 20.64 1.52
C GLY A 35 14.90 19.83 0.23
N GLY A 36 15.98 19.98 -0.55
CA GLY A 36 16.19 19.24 -1.79
C GLY A 36 16.33 17.73 -1.56
N VAL A 37 17.12 17.32 -0.57
CA VAL A 37 17.26 15.90 -0.19
C VAL A 37 15.93 15.35 0.35
N TYR A 38 15.23 16.10 1.18
CA TYR A 38 13.92 15.71 1.70
C TYR A 38 12.90 15.53 0.57
N LEU A 39 12.78 16.51 -0.34
CA LEU A 39 11.89 16.44 -1.49
C LEU A 39 12.27 15.27 -2.42
N TYR A 40 13.56 15.06 -2.68
CA TYR A 40 14.03 13.95 -3.51
C TYR A 40 13.69 12.58 -2.90
N SER A 41 13.88 12.44 -1.58
CA SER A 41 13.56 11.19 -0.87
C SER A 41 12.06 10.90 -0.83
N ASN A 42 11.22 11.94 -0.80
CA ASN A 42 9.76 11.83 -0.69
C ASN A 42 9.04 12.18 -2.00
N TRP A 43 9.76 12.32 -3.13
CA TRP A 43 9.18 12.77 -4.40
C TRP A 43 8.10 11.83 -4.94
N ASN A 44 8.26 10.55 -4.73
CA ASN A 44 7.31 9.54 -5.19
C ASN A 44 7.25 8.35 -4.22
N PRO A 45 6.58 8.48 -3.08
CA PRO A 45 6.43 7.38 -2.13
C PRO A 45 5.62 6.20 -2.74
N TYR A 46 4.72 6.50 -3.68
CA TYR A 46 3.89 5.48 -4.33
C TYR A 46 4.60 4.76 -5.48
N GLY A 47 5.64 5.32 -6.06
CA GLY A 47 6.40 4.71 -7.15
C GLY A 47 7.47 3.72 -6.71
N ARG A 48 7.52 3.37 -5.42
CA ARG A 48 8.48 2.40 -4.84
C ARG A 48 7.78 1.29 -4.05
N VAL A 49 6.48 1.13 -4.24
CA VAL A 49 5.70 0.08 -3.57
C VAL A 49 6.03 -1.31 -4.12
N ASP A 50 6.59 -1.40 -5.33
CA ASP A 50 7.13 -2.60 -5.96
C ASP A 50 8.27 -3.26 -5.14
N ASN A 51 8.95 -2.48 -4.29
CA ASN A 51 9.97 -2.98 -3.38
C ASN A 51 9.43 -3.33 -1.98
N VAL A 52 8.12 -3.19 -1.76
CA VAL A 52 7.50 -3.60 -0.50
C VAL A 52 7.17 -5.08 -0.57
N SER A 53 7.84 -5.86 0.26
CA SER A 53 7.54 -7.29 0.39
C SER A 53 6.24 -7.48 1.15
N ALA A 54 5.33 -8.27 0.60
CA ALA A 54 4.03 -8.58 1.16
C ALA A 54 3.77 -10.09 1.19
N ALA A 55 3.12 -10.58 2.24
CA ALA A 55 2.68 -11.97 2.28
C ALA A 55 1.38 -12.15 1.47
N LEU A 56 1.30 -13.25 0.76
CA LEU A 56 0.06 -13.75 0.15
C LEU A 56 -0.27 -15.12 0.73
N VAL A 57 -1.38 -15.20 1.45
CA VAL A 57 -1.90 -16.47 2.00
C VAL A 57 -3.12 -16.86 1.18
N GLN A 58 -2.94 -17.77 0.24
CA GLN A 58 -4.03 -18.34 -0.55
C GLN A 58 -4.53 -19.61 0.13
N SER A 59 -5.74 -19.58 0.69
CA SER A 59 -6.38 -20.71 1.38
C SER A 59 -7.67 -21.16 0.69
N ASP A 60 -8.11 -20.47 -0.37
CA ASP A 60 -9.37 -20.77 -1.06
C ASP A 60 -9.34 -22.18 -1.67
N ARG A 61 -10.40 -22.91 -1.43
CA ARG A 61 -10.56 -24.28 -1.93
C ARG A 61 -11.30 -24.35 -3.25
N GLY A 62 -11.73 -23.19 -3.75
CA GLY A 62 -12.62 -23.14 -4.88
C GLY A 62 -14.03 -23.66 -4.58
N THR A 63 -14.86 -23.68 -5.58
CA THR A 63 -16.22 -24.21 -5.53
C THR A 63 -16.61 -24.74 -6.90
N THR A 64 -17.74 -25.43 -7.00
CA THR A 64 -18.29 -25.90 -8.27
C THR A 64 -19.38 -24.92 -8.71
N ASP A 65 -19.27 -24.43 -9.95
CA ASP A 65 -20.29 -23.58 -10.55
C ASP A 65 -21.56 -24.37 -10.97
N GLU A 66 -22.56 -23.67 -11.48
CA GLU A 66 -23.82 -24.27 -11.93
C GLU A 66 -23.64 -25.23 -13.12
N SER A 67 -22.54 -25.10 -13.87
CA SER A 67 -22.21 -26.01 -14.99
C SER A 67 -21.49 -27.27 -14.53
N GLY A 68 -21.21 -27.44 -13.25
CA GLY A 68 -20.45 -28.54 -12.68
C GLY A 68 -18.93 -28.40 -12.81
N LYS A 69 -18.43 -27.22 -13.24
CA LYS A 69 -17.01 -26.94 -13.38
C LYS A 69 -16.44 -26.44 -12.05
N HIS A 70 -15.30 -26.98 -11.66
CA HIS A 70 -14.55 -26.45 -10.50
C HIS A 70 -13.93 -25.09 -10.86
N VAL A 71 -14.19 -24.09 -10.00
CA VAL A 71 -13.69 -22.71 -10.13
C VAL A 71 -13.00 -22.32 -8.84
N ASN A 72 -11.80 -21.77 -8.92
CA ASN A 72 -11.04 -21.25 -7.79
C ASN A 72 -10.67 -19.78 -8.05
N THR A 73 -11.60 -18.89 -7.75
CA THR A 73 -11.42 -17.46 -7.97
C THR A 73 -10.33 -16.87 -7.06
N GLY A 74 -10.12 -17.47 -5.88
CA GLY A 74 -9.03 -17.04 -4.99
C GLY A 74 -7.65 -17.28 -5.58
N GLU A 75 -7.47 -18.40 -6.32
CA GLU A 75 -6.23 -18.67 -7.04
C GLU A 75 -6.03 -17.72 -8.22
N ASP A 76 -7.09 -17.40 -8.95
CA ASP A 76 -7.05 -16.45 -10.05
C ASP A 76 -6.66 -15.03 -9.53
N VAL A 77 -7.27 -14.58 -8.43
CA VAL A 77 -6.92 -13.32 -7.78
C VAL A 77 -5.47 -13.32 -7.31
N ALA A 78 -5.01 -14.40 -6.67
CA ALA A 78 -3.63 -14.52 -6.22
C ALA A 78 -2.63 -14.40 -7.37
N LYS A 79 -2.97 -15.01 -8.51
CA LYS A 79 -2.16 -14.93 -9.73
C LYS A 79 -2.15 -13.52 -10.31
N GLU A 80 -3.31 -12.89 -10.46
CA GLU A 80 -3.41 -11.51 -10.97
C GLU A 80 -2.62 -10.52 -10.12
N LEU A 81 -2.67 -10.64 -8.79
CA LEU A 81 -1.91 -9.79 -7.89
C LEU A 81 -0.40 -9.91 -8.10
N LYS A 82 0.10 -11.13 -8.32
CA LYS A 82 1.52 -11.37 -8.62
C LYS A 82 1.91 -10.85 -10.00
N ASP A 83 1.08 -11.09 -11.00
CA ASP A 83 1.33 -10.67 -12.39
C ASP A 83 1.29 -9.13 -12.53
N ALA A 84 0.48 -8.46 -11.71
CA ALA A 84 0.43 -6.98 -11.66
C ALA A 84 1.73 -6.34 -11.15
N GLY A 85 2.54 -7.07 -10.36
CA GLY A 85 3.87 -6.64 -9.93
C GLY A 85 3.90 -5.37 -9.07
N ASN A 86 2.77 -5.01 -8.44
CA ASN A 86 2.68 -3.82 -7.61
C ASN A 86 3.46 -3.95 -6.28
N PHE A 87 3.65 -5.20 -5.81
CA PHE A 87 4.36 -5.54 -4.58
C PHE A 87 5.23 -6.78 -4.81
N ASP A 88 6.24 -6.97 -3.95
CA ASP A 88 7.03 -8.21 -3.91
C ASP A 88 6.27 -9.28 -3.11
N TRP A 89 5.39 -10.04 -3.80
CA TRP A 89 4.54 -11.03 -3.17
C TRP A 89 5.30 -12.30 -2.79
N GLN A 90 5.25 -12.64 -1.51
CA GLN A 90 5.80 -13.87 -0.95
C GLN A 90 4.67 -14.82 -0.53
N ASP A 91 4.68 -16.05 -1.06
CA ASP A 91 3.73 -17.07 -0.64
C ASP A 91 4.00 -17.51 0.79
N VAL A 92 2.98 -17.44 1.62
CA VAL A 92 3.01 -17.86 3.02
C VAL A 92 1.91 -18.89 3.25
N SER A 93 2.26 -19.99 3.92
CA SER A 93 1.37 -21.15 4.02
C SER A 93 0.20 -20.93 4.98
N THR A 94 0.39 -20.11 6.01
CA THR A 94 -0.63 -19.90 7.06
C THR A 94 -0.79 -18.45 7.42
N ARG A 95 -2.01 -18.10 7.83
CA ARG A 95 -2.33 -16.79 8.38
C ARG A 95 -1.42 -16.42 9.56
N GLN A 96 -1.16 -17.37 10.47
CA GLN A 96 -0.34 -17.10 11.66
C GLN A 96 1.10 -16.77 11.28
N GLU A 97 1.69 -17.48 10.35
CA GLU A 97 3.04 -17.18 9.85
C GLU A 97 3.10 -15.79 9.20
N ALA A 98 2.05 -15.40 8.46
CA ALA A 98 1.96 -14.07 7.87
C ALA A 98 1.89 -12.97 8.93
N VAL A 99 1.07 -13.16 9.98
CA VAL A 99 1.00 -12.25 11.14
C VAL A 99 2.37 -12.09 11.78
N ASP A 100 3.04 -13.21 12.10
CA ASP A 100 4.34 -13.20 12.77
C ASP A 100 5.41 -12.44 11.95
N LYS A 101 5.41 -12.59 10.63
CA LYS A 101 6.36 -11.89 9.73
C LYS A 101 6.05 -10.39 9.63
N VAL A 102 4.77 -10.01 9.60
CA VAL A 102 4.35 -8.60 9.59
C VAL A 102 4.67 -7.93 10.93
N GLU A 103 4.39 -8.60 12.06
CA GLU A 103 4.72 -8.08 13.40
C GLU A 103 6.22 -7.88 13.62
N LYS A 104 7.05 -8.78 13.08
CA LYS A 104 8.51 -8.65 13.11
C LYS A 104 9.06 -7.60 12.14
N GLY A 105 8.23 -7.06 11.25
CA GLY A 105 8.65 -6.12 10.21
C GLY A 105 9.45 -6.76 9.07
N GLU A 106 9.40 -8.09 8.94
CA GLU A 106 10.00 -8.81 7.81
C GLU A 106 9.21 -8.57 6.51
N LEU A 107 7.88 -8.40 6.65
CA LEU A 107 6.96 -8.07 5.57
C LEU A 107 6.17 -6.80 5.94
N GLY A 108 5.86 -5.99 4.92
CA GLY A 108 5.14 -4.75 5.11
C GLY A 108 3.67 -4.96 5.50
N PHE A 109 3.02 -5.94 4.87
CA PHE A 109 1.64 -6.35 5.14
C PHE A 109 1.40 -7.77 4.65
N ALA A 110 0.22 -8.32 4.95
CA ALA A 110 -0.21 -9.59 4.41
C ALA A 110 -1.65 -9.52 3.88
N LEU A 111 -1.89 -10.20 2.77
CA LEU A 111 -3.22 -10.43 2.21
C LEU A 111 -3.58 -11.90 2.39
N VAL A 112 -4.72 -12.16 3.02
CA VAL A 112 -5.25 -13.51 3.24
C VAL A 112 -6.52 -13.69 2.43
N ILE A 113 -6.52 -14.70 1.58
CA ILE A 113 -7.68 -15.16 0.82
C ILE A 113 -8.28 -16.35 1.60
N PRO A 114 -9.49 -16.20 2.20
CA PRO A 114 -10.09 -17.24 3.03
C PRO A 114 -10.45 -18.50 2.24
N SER A 115 -10.58 -19.61 2.95
CA SER A 115 -10.85 -20.94 2.34
C SER A 115 -12.23 -21.07 1.66
N ASP A 116 -13.14 -20.17 1.95
CA ASP A 116 -14.51 -20.12 1.45
C ASP A 116 -14.77 -18.93 0.50
N PHE A 117 -13.69 -18.29 0.02
CA PHE A 117 -13.78 -17.08 -0.80
C PHE A 117 -14.59 -17.31 -2.08
N SER A 118 -14.23 -18.32 -2.89
CA SER A 118 -14.97 -18.66 -4.11
C SER A 118 -16.41 -19.07 -3.84
N GLN A 119 -16.65 -19.81 -2.75
CA GLN A 119 -17.99 -20.23 -2.38
C GLN A 119 -18.89 -19.04 -2.04
N LYS A 120 -18.38 -18.10 -1.26
CA LYS A 120 -19.11 -16.87 -0.90
C LYS A 120 -19.31 -15.95 -2.10
N LEU A 121 -18.29 -15.80 -2.95
CA LEU A 121 -18.37 -14.96 -4.14
C LEU A 121 -19.45 -15.47 -5.10
N LEU A 122 -19.52 -16.78 -5.33
CA LEU A 122 -20.53 -17.39 -6.21
C LEU A 122 -21.89 -17.60 -5.53
N SER A 123 -22.02 -17.32 -4.22
CA SER A 123 -23.30 -17.42 -3.53
C SER A 123 -24.36 -16.47 -4.12
N THR A 124 -23.92 -15.32 -4.62
CA THR A 124 -24.80 -14.31 -5.25
C THR A 124 -25.24 -14.69 -6.66
N SER A 125 -24.44 -15.44 -7.43
CA SER A 125 -24.79 -15.86 -8.78
C SER A 125 -25.83 -16.99 -8.79
N ARG A 126 -26.00 -17.71 -7.69
CA ARG A 126 -27.06 -18.71 -7.50
C ARG A 126 -28.43 -18.07 -7.25
N PHE A 127 -28.52 -16.76 -7.27
CA PHE A 127 -29.77 -16.02 -7.13
C PHE A 127 -30.48 -15.93 -8.50
N GLN A 128 -30.89 -17.05 -9.04
CA GLN A 128 -31.80 -17.08 -10.20
C GLN A 128 -33.22 -17.45 -9.73
N PRO A 129 -34.23 -16.61 -10.02
CA PRO A 129 -35.62 -17.02 -9.82
C PRO A 129 -35.93 -18.21 -10.72
N ASP A 130 -36.61 -19.22 -10.18
CA ASP A 130 -37.14 -20.32 -11.01
C ASP A 130 -38.24 -19.76 -11.97
N GLU A 131 -38.66 -20.57 -12.97
CA GLU A 131 -39.67 -20.17 -13.94
C GLU A 131 -40.99 -19.74 -13.29
N ASN A 132 -41.18 -19.97 -12.00
CA ASN A 132 -42.37 -19.60 -11.20
C ASN A 132 -42.14 -18.36 -10.31
N GLY A 133 -40.99 -17.69 -10.44
CA GLY A 133 -40.64 -16.51 -9.64
C GLY A 133 -40.40 -16.80 -8.16
N LYS A 134 -40.25 -18.07 -7.76
CA LYS A 134 -39.81 -18.44 -6.42
C LYS A 134 -38.28 -18.42 -6.38
N THR A 135 -37.75 -17.45 -5.69
CA THR A 135 -36.33 -17.47 -5.27
C THR A 135 -36.21 -18.54 -4.20
N GLY A 136 -35.39 -19.59 -4.49
CA GLY A 136 -34.90 -20.46 -3.43
C GLY A 136 -34.26 -19.60 -2.35
N GLU A 137 -34.38 -20.02 -1.09
CA GLU A 137 -33.77 -19.32 0.05
C GLU A 137 -32.24 -19.37 -0.11
N VAL A 138 -31.71 -18.40 -0.86
CA VAL A 138 -30.27 -18.19 -1.02
C VAL A 138 -29.87 -17.11 -0.02
N ASP A 139 -29.06 -17.50 0.97
CA ASP A 139 -28.43 -16.55 1.88
C ASP A 139 -27.15 -16.02 1.20
N PRO A 140 -27.17 -14.82 0.59
CA PRO A 140 -26.01 -14.27 -0.08
C PRO A 140 -24.94 -13.92 0.96
N GLN A 141 -23.80 -14.60 0.89
CA GLN A 141 -22.68 -14.35 1.79
C GLN A 141 -21.68 -13.41 1.13
N GLN A 142 -21.17 -12.46 1.92
CA GLN A 142 -20.14 -11.54 1.45
C GLN A 142 -18.79 -12.25 1.41
N ALA A 143 -18.18 -12.32 0.22
CA ALA A 143 -16.78 -12.69 0.08
C ALA A 143 -15.91 -11.52 0.58
N GLY A 144 -14.92 -11.79 1.39
CA GLY A 144 -14.01 -10.79 1.92
C GLY A 144 -12.56 -11.26 1.81
N LEU A 145 -11.66 -10.30 1.64
CA LEU A 145 -10.22 -10.49 1.79
C LEU A 145 -9.81 -9.91 3.14
N GLU A 146 -8.86 -10.53 3.82
CA GLU A 146 -8.31 -10.00 5.06
C GLU A 146 -6.95 -9.38 4.79
N ILE A 147 -6.77 -8.12 5.22
CA ILE A 147 -5.49 -7.42 5.17
C ILE A 147 -4.95 -7.33 6.58
N ILE A 148 -3.70 -7.75 6.77
CA ILE A 148 -2.97 -7.69 8.03
C ILE A 148 -1.87 -6.66 7.88
N THR A 149 -1.92 -5.60 8.69
CA THR A 149 -0.95 -4.51 8.72
C THR A 149 -0.38 -4.34 10.12
N ASN A 150 0.74 -3.65 10.24
CA ASN A 150 1.33 -3.27 11.52
C ASN A 150 1.55 -1.75 11.57
N ASP A 151 0.60 -1.04 12.15
CA ASP A 151 0.61 0.43 12.28
C ASP A 151 1.81 0.96 13.06
N ALA A 152 2.35 0.16 13.98
CA ALA A 152 3.52 0.54 14.77
C ALA A 152 4.79 0.64 13.92
N ASN A 153 4.87 -0.13 12.83
CA ASN A 153 6.05 -0.20 11.98
C ASN A 153 5.97 0.68 10.74
N ASN A 154 4.78 0.88 10.16
CA ASN A 154 4.66 1.63 8.92
C ASN A 154 3.27 2.22 8.66
N TYR A 155 2.98 3.34 9.32
CA TYR A 155 1.73 4.09 9.15
C TYR A 155 1.42 4.49 7.69
N LEU A 156 2.45 4.84 6.89
CA LEU A 156 2.25 5.21 5.49
C LEU A 156 1.79 4.02 4.64
N LEU A 157 2.37 2.84 4.87
CA LEU A 157 2.01 1.64 4.13
C LEU A 157 0.58 1.20 4.44
N THR A 158 0.18 1.23 5.72
CA THR A 158 -1.20 0.93 6.15
C THR A 158 -2.20 1.81 5.40
N ASN A 159 -1.96 3.11 5.32
CA ASN A 159 -2.83 4.04 4.59
C ASN A 159 -2.88 3.82 3.07
N ILE A 160 -1.86 3.20 2.48
CA ILE A 160 -1.84 2.88 1.04
C ILE A 160 -2.65 1.61 0.76
N VAL A 161 -2.54 0.62 1.63
CA VAL A 161 -3.14 -0.71 1.42
C VAL A 161 -4.64 -0.73 1.76
N GLU A 162 -5.10 0.11 2.70
CA GLU A 162 -6.50 0.18 3.12
C GLU A 162 -7.41 1.04 2.22
N LYS A 163 -6.89 1.66 1.17
CA LYS A 163 -7.66 2.46 0.21
C LYS A 163 -7.98 1.69 -1.05
#